data_f62034ff7d3c8bca212e0089ef38fa57
#
_entry.id   f62034ff7d3c8bca212e0089ef38fa57
#
_cell.length_a   1.000
_cell.length_b   1.000
_cell.length_c   1.000
_cell.angle_alpha   90.00
_cell.angle_beta   90.00
_cell.angle_gamma   90.00
#
_symmetry.space_group_name_H-M   'P 1'
#
loop_
_entity.id
_entity.type
_entity.pdbx_description
1 polymer ?
#
loop_
_entity_poly.entity_id
_entity_poly.type
_entity_poly.pdbx_seq_one_letter_code
_entity_poly.pdbx_strand_id
1 'polypeptide(L)'
;MKLSAEQLQKEWETLIKYINSHITGERKEHLLKFYNKYQERLMLMPAAHKREYHNAFPGGYIEHVNRVVRCSIKQYKLWEEEGAAVNLFTKEELIFSAINHDLGKMGDEEHESYIPQTDKWRKEKLGEDYTFNKKIAFASVPDRGLYLLQSHGI
;
A
#
# COMPACT_ATOMS: atom_id res chain seq x y z
N MET A 1 -6.10 15.73 -6.18
CA MET A 1 -7.30 14.91 -5.87
C MET A 1 -7.37 14.76 -4.36
N LYS A 2 -8.54 14.66 -3.74
CA LYS A 2 -8.71 14.39 -2.31
C LYS A 2 -9.90 13.45 -2.18
N LEU A 3 -9.73 12.34 -1.46
CA LEU A 3 -10.83 11.41 -1.22
C LEU A 3 -11.73 11.93 -0.09
N SER A 4 -13.05 11.73 -0.23
CA SER A 4 -13.99 11.96 0.88
C SER A 4 -13.85 10.86 1.94
N ALA A 5 -14.40 11.08 3.14
CA ALA A 5 -14.40 10.06 4.19
C ALA A 5 -15.10 8.76 3.74
N GLU A 6 -16.21 8.89 3.00
CA GLU A 6 -16.93 7.74 2.44
C GLU A 6 -16.08 6.99 1.40
N GLN A 7 -15.33 7.71 0.55
CA GLN A 7 -14.42 7.10 -0.41
C GLN A 7 -13.27 6.38 0.29
N LEU A 8 -12.66 6.97 1.32
CA LEU A 8 -11.63 6.33 2.13
C LEU A 8 -12.14 5.04 2.78
N GLN A 9 -13.32 5.08 3.37
CA GLN A 9 -13.95 3.91 3.97
C GLN A 9 -14.19 2.81 2.93
N LYS A 10 -14.69 3.15 1.76
CA LYS A 10 -14.91 2.20 0.66
C LYS A 10 -13.61 1.59 0.15
N GLU A 11 -12.54 2.37 0.05
CA GLU A 11 -11.23 1.84 -0.34
C GLU A 11 -10.68 0.87 0.72
N TRP A 12 -10.86 1.18 2.01
CA TRP A 12 -10.50 0.27 3.11
C TRP A 12 -11.25 -1.05 3.05
N GLU A 13 -12.58 -1.00 2.95
CA GLU A 13 -13.43 -2.18 2.83
C GLU A 13 -13.05 -3.03 1.61
N THR A 14 -12.68 -2.38 0.51
CA THR A 14 -12.21 -3.06 -0.70
C THR A 14 -10.91 -3.81 -0.46
N LEU A 15 -9.94 -3.21 0.23
CA LEU A 15 -8.68 -3.86 0.59
C LEU A 15 -8.91 -5.06 1.51
N ILE A 16 -9.70 -4.88 2.56
CA ILE A 16 -10.04 -5.97 3.49
C ILE A 16 -10.79 -7.11 2.77
N LYS A 17 -11.66 -6.78 1.81
CA LYS A 17 -12.31 -7.77 0.97
C LYS A 17 -11.31 -8.56 0.11
N TYR A 18 -10.29 -7.92 -0.45
CA TYR A 18 -9.24 -8.63 -1.20
C TYR A 18 -8.48 -9.60 -0.30
N ILE A 19 -8.08 -9.18 0.90
CA ILE A 19 -7.40 -10.05 1.87
C ILE A 19 -8.30 -11.25 2.19
N ASN A 20 -9.56 -11.03 2.56
CA ASN A 20 -10.49 -12.09 2.93
C ASN A 20 -10.78 -13.08 1.80
N SER A 21 -10.82 -12.61 0.55
CA SER A 21 -11.23 -13.42 -0.60
C SER A 21 -10.07 -14.18 -1.26
N HIS A 22 -8.83 -13.74 -1.05
CA HIS A 22 -7.70 -14.26 -1.81
C HIS A 22 -6.54 -14.79 -0.95
N ILE A 23 -6.46 -14.43 0.31
CA ILE A 23 -5.42 -14.92 1.22
C ILE A 23 -6.04 -15.97 2.15
N THR A 24 -5.29 -17.02 2.45
CA THR A 24 -5.77 -18.18 3.21
C THR A 24 -4.92 -18.47 4.45
N GLY A 25 -5.44 -19.33 5.35
CA GLY A 25 -4.73 -19.86 6.52
C GLY A 25 -4.27 -18.78 7.51
N GLU A 26 -3.23 -19.09 8.28
CA GLU A 26 -2.65 -18.20 9.29
C GLU A 26 -2.14 -16.87 8.71
N ARG A 27 -1.65 -16.90 7.47
CA ARG A 27 -1.21 -15.69 6.75
C ARG A 27 -2.33 -14.66 6.66
N LYS A 28 -3.56 -15.07 6.37
CA LYS A 28 -4.73 -14.18 6.34
C LYS A 28 -4.99 -13.56 7.72
N GLU A 29 -4.96 -14.36 8.77
CA GLU A 29 -5.25 -13.90 10.13
C GLU A 29 -4.22 -12.86 10.59
N HIS A 30 -2.93 -13.14 10.38
CA HIS A 30 -1.85 -12.22 10.71
C HIS A 30 -1.91 -10.94 9.89
N LEU A 31 -2.20 -11.05 8.58
CA LEU A 31 -2.32 -9.91 7.69
C LEU A 31 -3.50 -9.01 8.10
N LEU A 32 -4.66 -9.57 8.40
CA LEU A 32 -5.81 -8.81 8.88
C LEU A 32 -5.51 -8.12 10.22
N LYS A 33 -4.84 -8.82 11.14
CA LYS A 33 -4.43 -8.24 12.42
C LYS A 33 -3.47 -7.05 12.22
N PHE A 34 -2.51 -7.20 11.31
CA PHE A 34 -1.57 -6.14 10.94
C PHE A 34 -2.30 -4.93 10.35
N TYR A 35 -3.11 -5.14 9.31
CA TYR A 35 -3.82 -4.06 8.64
C TYR A 35 -4.78 -3.33 9.58
N ASN A 36 -5.52 -4.05 10.43
CA ASN A 36 -6.40 -3.44 11.43
C ASN A 36 -5.64 -2.64 12.49
N LYS A 37 -4.46 -3.12 12.93
CA LYS A 37 -3.59 -2.38 13.88
C LYS A 37 -3.18 -1.01 13.31
N TYR A 38 -2.89 -0.93 12.01
CA TYR A 38 -2.40 0.27 11.35
C TYR A 38 -3.44 0.95 10.45
N GLN A 39 -4.73 0.64 10.62
CA GLN A 39 -5.82 1.10 9.75
C GLN A 39 -5.79 2.59 9.48
N GLU A 40 -5.76 3.43 10.51
CA GLU A 40 -5.80 4.89 10.37
C GLU A 40 -4.63 5.39 9.52
N ARG A 41 -3.42 4.93 9.81
CA ARG A 41 -2.21 5.30 9.06
C ARG A 41 -2.31 4.87 7.59
N LEU A 42 -2.66 3.62 7.33
CA LEU A 42 -2.78 3.06 5.97
C LEU A 42 -3.89 3.72 5.15
N MET A 43 -5.00 4.11 5.80
CA MET A 43 -6.09 4.83 5.16
C MET A 43 -5.72 6.26 4.78
N LEU A 44 -4.89 6.94 5.57
CA LEU A 44 -4.64 8.38 5.41
C LEU A 44 -3.32 8.70 4.70
N MET A 45 -2.37 7.77 4.65
CA MET A 45 -1.07 8.06 4.07
C MET A 45 -1.13 8.25 2.55
N PRO A 46 -0.24 9.11 1.98
CA PRO A 46 -0.08 9.26 0.54
C PRO A 46 0.73 8.10 -0.05
N ALA A 47 0.61 7.85 -1.36
CA ALA A 47 1.49 6.92 -2.06
C ALA A 47 2.85 7.54 -2.47
N ALA A 48 2.97 8.87 -2.45
CA ALA A 48 4.20 9.58 -2.81
C ALA A 48 4.28 10.94 -2.11
N HIS A 49 5.48 11.54 -2.07
CA HIS A 49 5.72 12.83 -1.42
C HIS A 49 5.52 14.05 -2.33
N LYS A 50 5.60 13.87 -3.67
CA LYS A 50 5.46 14.94 -4.66
C LYS A 50 4.24 14.77 -5.53
N ARG A 51 3.60 15.91 -5.91
CA ARG A 51 2.42 15.94 -6.80
C ARG A 51 2.66 15.35 -8.18
N GLU A 52 3.88 15.45 -8.71
CA GLU A 52 4.25 14.87 -10.00
C GLU A 52 4.29 13.34 -10.00
N TYR A 53 4.37 12.72 -8.82
CA TYR A 53 4.27 11.29 -8.68
C TYR A 53 2.82 10.88 -8.45
N HIS A 54 2.54 9.57 -8.57
CA HIS A 54 1.19 9.05 -8.39
C HIS A 54 0.69 9.21 -6.95
N ASN A 55 -0.56 9.65 -6.81
CA ASN A 55 -1.32 9.64 -5.57
C ASN A 55 -0.67 10.32 -4.34
N ALA A 56 -0.04 11.48 -4.53
CA ALA A 56 0.53 12.30 -3.47
C ALA A 56 -0.57 13.10 -2.72
N PHE A 57 -1.56 12.41 -2.15
CA PHE A 57 -2.68 12.98 -1.41
C PHE A 57 -3.15 12.04 -0.29
N PRO A 58 -3.87 12.53 0.74
CA PRO A 58 -4.39 11.68 1.81
C PRO A 58 -5.29 10.55 1.25
N GLY A 59 -4.98 9.31 1.62
CA GLY A 59 -5.65 8.12 1.09
C GLY A 59 -5.09 7.63 -0.26
N GLY A 60 -4.08 8.30 -0.79
CA GLY A 60 -3.47 7.94 -2.06
C GLY A 60 -2.85 6.55 -2.07
N TYR A 61 -2.31 6.11 -0.94
CA TYR A 61 -1.74 4.76 -0.80
C TYR A 61 -2.80 3.67 -1.01
N ILE A 62 -3.89 3.72 -0.25
CA ILE A 62 -4.90 2.67 -0.30
C ILE A 62 -5.61 2.60 -1.65
N GLU A 63 -5.87 3.76 -2.30
CA GLU A 63 -6.40 3.81 -3.66
C GLU A 63 -5.42 3.18 -4.66
N HIS A 64 -4.12 3.50 -4.53
CA HIS A 64 -3.07 2.92 -5.37
C HIS A 64 -2.99 1.41 -5.23
N VAL A 65 -2.91 0.89 -4.01
CA VAL A 65 -2.84 -0.55 -3.73
C VAL A 65 -4.04 -1.28 -4.31
N ASN A 66 -5.25 -0.80 -4.08
CA ASN A 66 -6.47 -1.41 -4.63
C ASN A 66 -6.47 -1.41 -6.17
N ARG A 67 -5.97 -0.35 -6.80
CA ARG A 67 -5.83 -0.28 -8.25
C ARG A 67 -4.82 -1.30 -8.75
N VAL A 68 -3.67 -1.44 -8.09
CA VAL A 68 -2.65 -2.45 -8.44
C VAL A 68 -3.24 -3.85 -8.32
N VAL A 69 -3.95 -4.18 -7.24
CA VAL A 69 -4.62 -5.49 -7.07
C VAL A 69 -5.62 -5.74 -8.19
N ARG A 70 -6.50 -4.77 -8.51
CA ARG A 70 -7.46 -4.91 -9.63
C ARG A 70 -6.77 -5.16 -10.96
N CYS A 71 -5.68 -4.44 -11.24
CA CYS A 71 -4.91 -4.63 -12.48
C CYS A 71 -4.24 -5.99 -12.51
N SER A 72 -3.66 -6.45 -11.40
CA SER A 72 -3.02 -7.76 -11.29
C SER A 72 -4.00 -8.91 -11.54
N ILE A 73 -5.21 -8.82 -10.98
CA ILE A 73 -6.27 -9.83 -11.20
C ILE A 73 -6.66 -9.88 -12.68
N LYS A 74 -6.84 -8.73 -13.34
CA LYS A 74 -7.20 -8.65 -14.76
C LYS A 74 -6.08 -9.18 -15.64
N GLN A 75 -4.84 -8.82 -15.34
CA GLN A 75 -3.67 -9.25 -16.10
C GLN A 75 -3.45 -10.76 -15.96
N TYR A 76 -3.60 -11.31 -14.76
CA TYR A 76 -3.51 -12.75 -14.53
C TYR A 76 -4.53 -13.52 -15.38
N LYS A 77 -5.79 -13.05 -15.38
CA LYS A 77 -6.87 -13.64 -16.17
C LYS A 77 -6.58 -13.57 -17.67
N LEU A 78 -6.11 -12.42 -18.16
CA LEU A 78 -5.72 -12.25 -19.56
C LEU A 78 -4.60 -13.25 -19.95
N TRP A 79 -3.60 -13.40 -19.12
CA TRP A 79 -2.51 -14.35 -19.39
C TRP A 79 -2.96 -15.80 -19.37
N GLU A 80 -3.87 -16.17 -18.48
CA GLU A 80 -4.52 -17.48 -18.47
C GLU A 80 -5.26 -17.76 -19.79
N GLU A 81 -6.07 -16.79 -20.24
CA GLU A 81 -6.85 -16.86 -21.50
C GLU A 81 -5.94 -16.97 -22.74
N GLU A 82 -4.81 -16.28 -22.75
CA GLU A 82 -3.83 -16.30 -23.84
C GLU A 82 -2.85 -17.50 -23.75
N GLY A 83 -3.00 -18.39 -22.79
CA GLY A 83 -2.16 -19.57 -22.62
C GLY A 83 -0.74 -19.29 -22.13
N ALA A 84 -0.51 -18.15 -21.49
CA ALA A 84 0.76 -17.85 -20.84
C ALA A 84 1.01 -18.75 -19.62
N ALA A 85 2.28 -18.97 -19.25
CA ALA A 85 2.67 -19.81 -18.13
C ALA A 85 2.36 -19.13 -16.77
N VAL A 86 1.10 -19.20 -16.33
CA VAL A 86 0.65 -18.73 -15.00
C VAL A 86 0.77 -19.79 -13.90
N ASN A 87 1.36 -20.94 -14.21
CA ASN A 87 1.55 -22.07 -13.30
C ASN A 87 2.82 -21.96 -12.43
N LEU A 88 3.65 -20.92 -12.65
CA LEU A 88 4.87 -20.68 -11.87
C LEU A 88 4.62 -20.05 -10.50
N PHE A 89 3.43 -19.51 -10.29
CA PHE A 89 2.98 -18.91 -9.03
C PHE A 89 1.46 -19.05 -8.89
N THR A 90 0.98 -18.96 -7.66
CA THR A 90 -0.44 -19.02 -7.36
C THR A 90 -1.08 -17.63 -7.48
N LYS A 91 -2.38 -17.60 -7.72
CA LYS A 91 -3.15 -16.35 -7.67
C LYS A 91 -3.09 -15.67 -6.29
N GLU A 92 -3.00 -16.47 -5.22
CA GLU A 92 -2.80 -15.96 -3.85
C GLU A 92 -1.47 -15.21 -3.72
N GLU A 93 -0.36 -15.78 -4.21
CA GLU A 93 0.96 -15.14 -4.18
C GLU A 93 0.99 -13.84 -4.96
N LEU A 94 0.37 -13.81 -6.14
CA LEU A 94 0.26 -12.59 -6.93
C LEU A 94 -0.50 -11.50 -6.16
N ILE A 95 -1.65 -11.82 -5.58
CA ILE A 95 -2.48 -10.84 -4.88
C ILE A 95 -1.84 -10.42 -3.57
N PHE A 96 -1.22 -11.34 -2.84
CA PHE A 96 -0.43 -11.03 -1.65
C PHE A 96 0.69 -10.03 -1.97
N SER A 97 1.45 -10.28 -3.04
CA SER A 97 2.50 -9.37 -3.51
C SER A 97 1.93 -8.01 -3.92
N ALA A 98 0.82 -7.99 -4.65
CA ALA A 98 0.15 -6.77 -5.08
C ALA A 98 -0.36 -5.92 -3.90
N ILE A 99 -0.89 -6.55 -2.84
CA ILE A 99 -1.34 -5.86 -1.62
C ILE A 99 -0.15 -5.23 -0.88
N ASN A 100 0.98 -5.91 -0.81
CA ASN A 100 2.09 -5.55 0.07
C ASN A 100 3.28 -4.89 -0.63
N HIS A 101 3.27 -4.73 -1.98
CA HIS A 101 4.43 -4.25 -2.75
C HIS A 101 5.01 -2.91 -2.27
N ASP A 102 4.16 -2.05 -1.77
CA ASP A 102 4.50 -0.69 -1.31
C ASP A 102 4.34 -0.52 0.22
N LEU A 103 4.16 -1.61 0.98
CA LEU A 103 3.87 -1.58 2.41
C LEU A 103 4.92 -0.79 3.21
N GLY A 104 6.19 -0.87 2.84
CA GLY A 104 7.26 -0.12 3.49
C GLY A 104 7.11 1.41 3.44
N LYS A 105 6.21 1.94 2.60
CA LYS A 105 5.85 3.37 2.57
C LYS A 105 5.11 3.81 3.84
N MET A 106 4.53 2.90 4.62
CA MET A 106 3.89 3.25 5.87
C MET A 106 4.87 3.74 6.96
N GLY A 107 6.15 3.46 6.81
CA GLY A 107 7.15 3.77 7.81
C GLY A 107 7.53 2.56 8.66
N ASP A 108 7.96 2.80 9.90
CA ASP A 108 8.17 1.77 10.90
C ASP A 108 6.92 1.60 11.80
N GLU A 109 7.01 0.82 12.85
CA GLU A 109 5.89 0.59 13.75
C GLU A 109 5.43 1.85 14.50
N GLU A 110 6.34 2.80 14.75
CA GLU A 110 6.09 4.00 15.55
C GLU A 110 5.88 5.25 14.68
N HIS A 111 6.55 5.35 13.53
CA HIS A 111 6.65 6.56 12.75
C HIS A 111 6.20 6.37 11.29
N GLU A 112 5.47 7.36 10.78
CA GLU A 112 5.09 7.43 9.36
C GLU A 112 6.28 7.83 8.49
N SER A 113 6.40 7.24 7.28
CA SER A 113 7.44 7.63 6.31
C SER A 113 7.25 9.04 5.80
N TYR A 114 6.01 9.42 5.52
CA TYR A 114 5.67 10.72 4.93
C TYR A 114 4.97 11.60 5.96
N ILE A 115 5.57 12.74 6.26
CA ILE A 115 4.97 13.76 7.11
C ILE A 115 4.65 15.01 6.27
N PRO A 116 3.66 15.83 6.65
CA PRO A 116 3.32 17.04 5.91
C PRO A 116 4.51 17.96 5.73
N GLN A 117 4.72 18.47 4.52
CA GLN A 117 5.74 19.46 4.23
C GLN A 117 5.36 20.80 4.86
N THR A 118 6.26 21.41 5.64
CA THR A 118 6.05 22.71 6.29
C THR A 118 6.70 23.86 5.53
N ASP A 119 7.67 23.60 4.68
CA ASP A 119 8.34 24.60 3.85
C ASP A 119 7.43 25.01 2.67
N LYS A 120 6.98 26.27 2.70
CA LYS A 120 6.07 26.83 1.67
C LYS A 120 6.71 26.85 0.29
N TRP A 121 7.99 27.20 0.19
CA TRP A 121 8.68 27.26 -1.10
C TRP A 121 8.76 25.87 -1.74
N ARG A 122 9.08 24.84 -0.95
CA ARG A 122 9.10 23.44 -1.45
C ARG A 122 7.73 22.97 -1.91
N LYS A 123 6.68 23.30 -1.16
CA LYS A 123 5.30 23.00 -1.56
C LYS A 123 4.91 23.67 -2.88
N GLU A 124 5.20 24.97 -3.01
CA GLU A 124 4.72 25.78 -4.14
C GLU A 124 5.60 25.58 -5.39
N LYS A 125 6.91 25.53 -5.23
CA LYS A 125 7.86 25.47 -6.35
C LYS A 125 8.25 24.06 -6.76
N LEU A 126 8.33 23.12 -5.81
CA LEU A 126 8.73 21.74 -6.07
C LEU A 126 7.56 20.75 -6.03
N GLY A 127 6.35 21.19 -5.69
CA GLY A 127 5.18 20.33 -5.59
C GLY A 127 5.29 19.26 -4.50
N GLU A 128 6.12 19.49 -3.47
CA GLU A 128 6.33 18.57 -2.37
C GLU A 128 5.27 18.80 -1.29
N ASP A 129 4.17 18.07 -1.30
CA ASP A 129 3.15 18.16 -0.25
C ASP A 129 3.55 17.44 1.04
N TYR A 130 4.48 16.49 0.93
CA TYR A 130 5.03 15.71 2.02
C TYR A 130 6.56 15.71 1.99
N THR A 131 7.17 15.39 3.12
CA THR A 131 8.60 15.15 3.25
C THR A 131 8.86 13.84 3.98
N PHE A 132 10.07 13.30 3.85
CA PHE A 132 10.46 12.08 4.56
C PHE A 132 10.66 12.35 6.05
N ASN A 133 10.15 11.47 6.89
CA ASN A 133 10.35 11.54 8.33
C ASN A 133 11.78 11.10 8.69
N LYS A 134 12.55 12.02 9.24
CA LYS A 134 13.96 11.78 9.62
C LYS A 134 14.13 10.88 10.86
N LYS A 135 13.04 10.57 11.57
CA LYS A 135 13.07 9.66 12.73
C LYS A 135 13.18 8.19 12.32
N ILE A 136 12.85 7.87 11.05
CA ILE A 136 12.87 6.51 10.55
C ILE A 136 14.29 6.17 10.06
N ALA A 137 14.79 5.00 10.45
CA ALA A 137 16.02 4.46 9.92
C ALA A 137 15.94 4.27 8.40
N PHE A 138 17.04 4.55 7.70
CA PHE A 138 17.10 4.35 6.27
C PHE A 138 16.90 2.87 5.92
N ALA A 139 15.93 2.59 5.07
CA ALA A 139 15.71 1.30 4.42
C ALA A 139 14.97 1.52 3.10
N SER A 140 15.19 0.66 2.13
CA SER A 140 14.38 0.69 0.91
C SER A 140 12.92 0.34 1.23
N VAL A 141 11.97 0.76 0.38
CA VAL A 141 10.56 0.44 0.56
C VAL A 141 10.33 -1.08 0.59
N PRO A 142 10.92 -1.89 -0.32
CA PRO A 142 10.80 -3.35 -0.26
C PRO A 142 11.36 -3.96 1.03
N ASP A 143 12.57 -3.56 1.45
CA ASP A 143 13.21 -4.11 2.65
C ASP A 143 12.40 -3.82 3.91
N ARG A 144 11.90 -2.58 4.04
CA ARG A 144 11.04 -2.21 5.15
C ARG A 144 9.71 -2.96 5.12
N GLY A 145 9.12 -3.16 3.93
CA GLY A 145 7.92 -3.96 3.77
C GLY A 145 8.12 -5.41 4.23
N LEU A 146 9.20 -6.04 3.81
CA LEU A 146 9.57 -7.40 4.26
C LEU A 146 9.79 -7.48 5.77
N TYR A 147 10.51 -6.51 6.34
CA TYR A 147 10.72 -6.46 7.79
C TYR A 147 9.39 -6.37 8.56
N LEU A 148 8.47 -5.51 8.13
CA LEU A 148 7.15 -5.35 8.74
C LEU A 148 6.33 -6.65 8.67
N LEU A 149 6.32 -7.32 7.53
CA LEU A 149 5.62 -8.60 7.38
C LEU A 149 6.23 -9.67 8.29
N GLN A 150 7.54 -9.85 8.25
CA GLN A 150 8.24 -10.85 9.06
C GLN A 150 8.10 -10.61 10.57
N SER A 151 8.18 -9.35 11.02
CA SER A 151 8.03 -9.01 12.44
C SER A 151 6.63 -9.28 12.99
N HIS A 152 5.64 -9.44 12.11
CA HIS A 152 4.25 -9.77 12.45
C HIS A 152 3.85 -11.21 12.09
N GLY A 153 4.83 -12.05 11.76
CA GLY A 153 4.61 -13.48 11.45
C GLY A 153 3.89 -13.75 10.13
N ILE A 154 4.06 -12.84 9.15
CA ILE A 154 3.42 -12.90 7.83
C ILE A 154 4.41 -13.38 6.78
#